data_75a48d14db68754b3534a663568681f2
#
_entry.id   75a48d14db68754b3534a663568681f2
#
_cell.length_a   1.000
_cell.length_b   1.000
_cell.length_c   1.000
_cell.angle_alpha   90.00
_cell.angle_beta   90.00
_cell.angle_gamma   90.00
#
_symmetry.space_group_name_H-M   'P 1'
#
loop_
_entity.id
_entity.type
_entity.pdbx_description
1 polymer ?
#
loop_
_entity_poly.entity_id
_entity_poly.type
_entity_poly.pdbx_seq_one_letter_code
_entity_poly.pdbx_strand_id
1 'polypeptide(L)'
;MTTNLQSIKPDRPNIITSQIEGIKFYRKMDTQSVVAQMIAGKYVFVEEYYSNGLQVLAELKKNLSEKFNDKSFQGQRDYRAAFRKASHRLLIKVKDNKLDVKKAPNIGWLESLYPDVSEFYISFPEVQGMNSSWQWHEKGIEIKTLNLTIHPYYGTYFPTRFDHLKLFDKWLKKYDGPKDNAIDIGVGSGILTYQLIQNGFENVYATDTNKNAIIGVYKDSRRLDFQKKITLNHCDLFGDFDRKVDVIVFNPPWLLAKHNLEEGIDKAMYYEKDLFPRFFEEAKKYLKEDGKLVLIFSNLAQEVDNQSTHPIIEELQKNNRFRKDLHLRREVRASSRRTQRADSRETEKVELWVLAHKKVK
;
A
#
# COMPACT_ATOMS: atom_id res chain seq x y z
N MET A 1 -18.95 11.01 -12.07
CA MET A 1 -18.59 12.37 -11.57
C MET A 1 -17.10 12.37 -11.24
N THR A 2 -16.33 13.29 -11.77
CA THR A 2 -14.90 13.44 -11.40
C THR A 2 -14.83 13.91 -9.94
N THR A 3 -14.18 13.14 -9.11
CA THR A 3 -13.94 13.52 -7.70
C THR A 3 -13.24 14.88 -7.69
N ASN A 4 -13.76 15.84 -6.91
CA ASN A 4 -13.06 17.11 -6.73
C ASN A 4 -11.78 16.85 -5.90
N LEU A 5 -10.67 16.60 -6.61
CA LEU A 5 -9.40 16.18 -6.03
C LEU A 5 -8.80 17.21 -5.07
N GLN A 6 -9.17 18.49 -5.20
CA GLN A 6 -8.71 19.56 -4.31
C GLN A 6 -9.37 19.52 -2.92
N SER A 7 -10.51 18.83 -2.80
CA SER A 7 -11.24 18.70 -1.52
C SER A 7 -10.94 17.41 -0.76
N ILE A 8 -10.17 16.49 -1.34
CA ILE A 8 -9.82 15.22 -0.68
C ILE A 8 -8.81 15.50 0.44
N LYS A 9 -9.22 15.25 1.67
CA LYS A 9 -8.31 15.29 2.82
C LYS A 9 -7.55 13.96 2.91
N PRO A 10 -6.22 14.00 3.06
CA PRO A 10 -5.42 12.79 3.20
C PRO A 10 -5.76 12.02 4.49
N ASP A 11 -5.67 10.70 4.40
CA ASP A 11 -5.65 9.86 5.59
C ASP A 11 -4.29 10.06 6.28
N ARG A 12 -4.32 10.24 7.60
CA ARG A 12 -3.16 10.58 8.41
C ARG A 12 -3.24 9.93 9.79
N PRO A 13 -2.11 9.73 10.48
CA PRO A 13 -2.11 9.25 11.85
C PRO A 13 -2.92 10.13 12.79
N ASN A 14 -3.53 9.51 13.80
CA ASN A 14 -4.23 10.23 14.83
C ASN A 14 -3.26 11.05 15.69
N ILE A 15 -3.67 12.25 16.03
CA ILE A 15 -2.93 13.18 16.90
C ILE A 15 -3.70 13.48 18.16
N ILE A 16 -3.01 13.94 19.17
CA ILE A 16 -3.61 14.36 20.45
C ILE A 16 -3.27 15.82 20.66
N THR A 17 -4.31 16.64 20.70
CA THR A 17 -4.23 18.11 20.91
C THR A 17 -4.62 18.50 22.32
N SER A 18 -5.30 17.61 23.08
CA SER A 18 -5.68 17.86 24.46
C SER A 18 -4.50 17.59 25.42
N GLN A 19 -4.56 18.19 26.60
CA GLN A 19 -3.64 17.84 27.67
C GLN A 19 -3.89 16.41 28.13
N ILE A 20 -2.81 15.66 28.25
CA ILE A 20 -2.81 14.30 28.77
C ILE A 20 -1.75 14.19 29.87
N GLU A 21 -2.10 13.43 30.91
CA GLU A 21 -1.14 13.09 31.95
C GLU A 21 -0.27 11.92 31.52
N GLY A 22 1.01 11.97 31.84
CA GLY A 22 1.97 10.91 31.51
C GLY A 22 3.36 11.16 32.08
N ILE A 23 4.25 10.23 31.81
CA ILE A 23 5.63 10.24 32.32
C ILE A 23 6.50 10.92 31.27
N LYS A 24 7.19 11.99 31.64
CA LYS A 24 8.24 12.58 30.82
C LYS A 24 9.49 11.73 30.91
N PHE A 25 9.91 11.14 29.80
CA PHE A 25 11.06 10.26 29.76
C PHE A 25 12.33 11.00 29.36
N TYR A 26 13.32 10.96 30.23
CA TYR A 26 14.65 11.49 30.06
C TYR A 26 15.69 10.37 30.05
N ARG A 27 16.80 10.55 29.32
CA ARG A 27 17.81 9.52 29.07
C ARG A 27 18.35 8.80 30.34
N LYS A 28 18.38 9.51 31.49
CA LYS A 28 18.94 8.96 32.74
C LYS A 28 17.93 8.17 33.58
N MET A 29 16.65 8.11 33.15
CA MET A 29 15.62 7.39 33.87
C MET A 29 15.77 5.87 33.69
N ASP A 30 15.25 5.11 34.65
CA ASP A 30 15.14 3.66 34.52
C ASP A 30 14.10 3.30 33.44
N THR A 31 14.60 2.87 32.28
CA THR A 31 13.79 2.53 31.11
C THR A 31 12.88 1.34 31.39
N GLN A 32 13.32 0.34 32.20
CA GLN A 32 12.49 -0.82 32.52
C GLN A 32 11.25 -0.43 33.32
N SER A 33 11.44 0.40 34.36
CA SER A 33 10.33 0.91 35.16
C SER A 33 9.33 1.73 34.30
N VAL A 34 9.82 2.57 33.38
CA VAL A 34 8.97 3.36 32.49
C VAL A 34 8.21 2.48 31.52
N VAL A 35 8.85 1.48 30.93
CA VAL A 35 8.19 0.50 30.03
C VAL A 35 7.12 -0.29 30.77
N ALA A 36 7.37 -0.73 32.02
CA ALA A 36 6.38 -1.43 32.83
C ALA A 36 5.13 -0.56 33.05
N GLN A 37 5.31 0.73 33.35
CA GLN A 37 4.19 1.68 33.52
C GLN A 37 3.46 1.94 32.18
N MET A 38 4.17 1.99 31.06
CA MET A 38 3.58 2.14 29.72
C MET A 38 2.73 0.91 29.34
N ILE A 39 3.21 -0.31 29.63
CA ILE A 39 2.43 -1.54 29.46
C ILE A 39 1.18 -1.53 30.34
N ALA A 40 1.29 -1.03 31.58
CA ALA A 40 0.17 -0.87 32.50
C ALA A 40 -0.84 0.22 32.10
N GLY A 41 -0.57 1.01 31.05
CA GLY A 41 -1.53 1.94 30.46
C GLY A 41 -1.17 3.41 30.56
N LYS A 42 -0.06 3.79 31.16
CA LYS A 42 0.36 5.20 31.24
C LYS A 42 0.96 5.68 29.92
N TYR A 43 0.71 6.93 29.57
CA TYR A 43 1.42 7.59 28.48
C TYR A 43 2.85 7.96 28.91
N VAL A 44 3.76 7.93 27.94
CA VAL A 44 5.16 8.29 28.10
C VAL A 44 5.52 9.33 27.04
N PHE A 45 6.06 10.46 27.45
CA PHE A 45 6.49 11.53 26.55
C PHE A 45 7.98 11.49 26.34
N VAL A 46 8.39 11.44 25.07
CA VAL A 46 9.81 11.52 24.69
C VAL A 46 10.30 12.94 24.87
N GLU A 47 11.28 13.14 25.73
CA GLU A 47 11.89 14.44 25.99
C GLU A 47 13.35 14.49 25.52
N GLU A 48 13.93 15.66 25.39
CA GLU A 48 15.30 16.03 25.06
C GLU A 48 15.81 15.53 23.69
N TYR A 49 15.84 14.20 23.44
CA TYR A 49 16.43 13.62 22.25
C TYR A 49 15.51 12.59 21.59
N TYR A 50 15.49 12.57 20.27
CA TYR A 50 14.78 11.54 19.48
C TYR A 50 15.21 10.10 19.86
N SER A 51 16.50 9.90 20.14
CA SER A 51 17.04 8.61 20.56
C SER A 51 16.43 8.06 21.85
N ASN A 52 15.87 8.90 22.71
CA ASN A 52 15.19 8.45 23.92
C ASN A 52 13.93 7.63 23.60
N GLY A 53 13.19 8.01 22.56
CA GLY A 53 12.07 7.21 22.06
C GLY A 53 12.50 5.86 21.51
N LEU A 54 13.62 5.81 20.78
CA LEU A 54 14.21 4.57 20.30
C LEU A 54 14.61 3.63 21.45
N GLN A 55 15.19 4.19 22.54
CA GLN A 55 15.57 3.45 23.73
C GLN A 55 14.34 2.79 24.39
N VAL A 56 13.25 3.54 24.57
CA VAL A 56 12.02 3.01 25.17
C VAL A 56 11.41 1.90 24.29
N LEU A 57 11.36 2.09 22.97
CA LEU A 57 10.85 1.04 22.07
C LEU A 57 11.72 -0.22 22.06
N ALA A 58 13.05 -0.08 22.15
CA ALA A 58 13.95 -1.23 22.22
C ALA A 58 13.71 -2.04 23.49
N GLU A 59 13.58 -1.38 24.63
CA GLU A 59 13.28 -2.03 25.90
C GLU A 59 11.89 -2.68 25.92
N LEU A 60 10.87 -1.98 25.38
CA LEU A 60 9.52 -2.55 25.20
C LEU A 60 9.57 -3.85 24.37
N LYS A 61 10.29 -3.82 23.24
CA LYS A 61 10.43 -4.99 22.37
C LYS A 61 11.09 -6.15 23.12
N LYS A 62 12.14 -5.88 23.87
CA LYS A 62 12.84 -6.89 24.70
C LYS A 62 11.89 -7.48 25.73
N ASN A 63 11.23 -6.65 26.53
CA ASN A 63 10.31 -7.06 27.59
C ASN A 63 9.16 -7.94 27.04
N LEU A 64 8.53 -7.50 25.94
CA LEU A 64 7.44 -8.26 25.34
C LEU A 64 7.91 -9.54 24.65
N SER A 65 9.13 -9.58 24.09
CA SER A 65 9.67 -10.81 23.48
C SER A 65 9.98 -11.89 24.52
N GLU A 66 10.33 -11.50 25.72
CA GLU A 66 10.52 -12.43 26.85
C GLU A 66 9.18 -12.97 27.37
N LYS A 67 8.13 -12.11 27.38
CA LYS A 67 6.79 -12.48 27.83
C LYS A 67 6.02 -13.33 26.81
N PHE A 68 6.15 -13.04 25.52
CA PHE A 68 5.49 -13.71 24.41
C PHE A 68 6.50 -14.55 23.64
N ASN A 69 6.91 -15.68 24.21
CA ASN A 69 7.91 -16.59 23.62
C ASN A 69 7.31 -17.64 22.67
N ASP A 70 5.98 -17.71 22.57
CA ASP A 70 5.28 -18.59 21.64
C ASP A 70 5.52 -18.16 20.19
N LYS A 71 6.19 -19.04 19.41
CA LYS A 71 6.46 -18.85 17.98
C LYS A 71 5.31 -19.25 17.07
N SER A 72 4.21 -19.78 17.62
CA SER A 72 3.01 -20.07 16.84
C SER A 72 2.46 -18.81 16.17
N PHE A 73 1.61 -19.00 15.17
CA PHE A 73 0.94 -17.88 14.50
C PHE A 73 0.14 -17.03 15.50
N GLN A 74 -0.54 -17.67 16.44
CA GLN A 74 -1.33 -16.98 17.47
C GLN A 74 -0.40 -16.20 18.42
N GLY A 75 0.67 -16.81 18.93
CA GLY A 75 1.61 -16.14 19.83
C GLY A 75 2.28 -14.93 19.19
N GLN A 76 2.63 -15.01 17.89
CA GLN A 76 3.15 -13.85 17.14
C GLN A 76 2.10 -12.75 16.95
N ARG A 77 0.82 -13.11 16.82
CA ARG A 77 -0.28 -12.13 16.73
C ARG A 77 -0.48 -11.42 18.06
N ASP A 78 -0.50 -12.18 19.16
CA ASP A 78 -0.66 -11.62 20.51
C ASP A 78 0.49 -10.70 20.89
N TYR A 79 1.73 -11.08 20.53
CA TYR A 79 2.89 -10.21 20.65
C TYR A 79 2.71 -8.90 19.89
N ARG A 80 2.32 -8.96 18.62
CA ARG A 80 2.13 -7.76 17.79
C ARG A 80 1.04 -6.85 18.34
N ALA A 81 -0.08 -7.42 18.78
CA ALA A 81 -1.17 -6.68 19.39
C ALA A 81 -0.73 -5.98 20.70
N ALA A 82 -0.01 -6.71 21.57
CA ALA A 82 0.52 -6.15 22.81
C ALA A 82 1.56 -5.05 22.55
N PHE A 83 2.47 -5.27 21.59
CA PHE A 83 3.46 -4.28 21.20
C PHE A 83 2.80 -3.02 20.63
N ARG A 84 1.85 -3.16 19.70
CA ARG A 84 1.11 -2.01 19.12
C ARG A 84 0.39 -1.24 20.21
N LYS A 85 -0.37 -1.93 21.07
CA LYS A 85 -1.13 -1.30 22.17
C LYS A 85 -0.23 -0.51 23.13
N ALA A 86 0.93 -1.05 23.48
CA ALA A 86 1.85 -0.38 24.41
C ALA A 86 2.65 0.74 23.71
N SER A 87 3.23 0.48 22.54
CA SER A 87 4.08 1.42 21.82
C SER A 87 3.36 2.71 21.39
N HIS A 88 2.04 2.64 21.09
CA HIS A 88 1.25 3.84 20.76
C HIS A 88 0.99 4.76 21.96
N ARG A 89 1.36 4.34 23.17
CA ARG A 89 1.39 5.22 24.36
C ARG A 89 2.70 5.98 24.51
N LEU A 90 3.72 5.65 23.72
CA LEU A 90 4.93 6.45 23.63
C LEU A 90 4.68 7.61 22.67
N LEU A 91 4.63 8.81 23.21
CA LEU A 91 4.26 10.03 22.49
C LEU A 91 5.46 10.95 22.32
N ILE A 92 5.48 11.66 21.22
CA ILE A 92 6.42 12.73 20.97
C ILE A 92 5.68 14.00 20.57
N LYS A 93 6.17 15.14 21.05
CA LYS A 93 5.60 16.45 20.75
C LYS A 93 6.03 16.90 19.36
N VAL A 94 5.08 17.45 18.61
CA VAL A 94 5.30 18.20 17.38
C VAL A 94 4.96 19.66 17.65
N LYS A 95 5.83 20.56 17.21
CA LYS A 95 5.63 21.99 17.25
C LYS A 95 6.14 22.62 15.97
N ASP A 96 5.34 23.49 15.37
CA ASP A 96 5.67 24.19 14.13
C ASP A 96 6.19 23.24 13.03
N ASN A 97 5.45 22.14 12.81
CA ASN A 97 5.75 21.08 11.84
C ASN A 97 7.08 20.33 12.07
N LYS A 98 7.65 20.40 13.27
CA LYS A 98 8.89 19.70 13.63
C LYS A 98 8.71 18.91 14.92
N LEU A 99 9.46 17.84 15.05
CA LEU A 99 9.54 17.11 16.32
C LEU A 99 10.27 17.98 17.36
N ASP A 100 9.64 18.22 18.50
CA ASP A 100 10.13 19.12 19.57
C ASP A 100 11.17 18.41 20.46
N VAL A 101 12.17 17.79 19.84
CA VAL A 101 13.30 17.14 20.50
C VAL A 101 14.57 17.29 19.68
N LYS A 102 15.73 17.21 20.32
CA LYS A 102 17.04 17.32 19.67
C LYS A 102 17.33 16.09 18.78
N LYS A 103 18.09 16.32 17.70
CA LYS A 103 18.54 15.28 16.74
C LYS A 103 17.40 14.45 16.14
N ALA A 104 16.24 15.07 16.00
CA ALA A 104 15.11 14.49 15.31
C ALA A 104 15.30 14.52 13.78
N PRO A 105 14.76 13.53 13.04
CA PRO A 105 14.72 13.60 11.57
C PRO A 105 13.80 14.72 11.12
N ASN A 106 14.08 15.28 9.94
CA ASN A 106 13.14 16.16 9.25
C ASN A 106 12.12 15.30 8.50
N ILE A 107 10.83 15.54 8.74
CA ILE A 107 9.72 14.76 8.17
C ILE A 107 8.72 15.73 7.54
N GLY A 108 8.81 15.93 6.22
CA GLY A 108 7.91 16.88 5.53
C GLY A 108 6.43 16.48 5.55
N TRP A 109 6.11 15.22 5.90
CA TRP A 109 4.73 14.81 6.13
C TRP A 109 4.06 15.54 7.31
N LEU A 110 4.82 16.04 8.30
CA LEU A 110 4.27 16.81 9.40
C LEU A 110 3.62 18.10 8.91
N GLU A 111 4.24 18.79 7.98
CA GLU A 111 3.66 19.98 7.34
C GLU A 111 2.52 19.61 6.39
N SER A 112 2.73 18.61 5.54
CA SER A 112 1.79 18.26 4.48
C SER A 112 0.48 17.65 4.98
N LEU A 113 0.53 16.90 6.10
CA LEU A 113 -0.63 16.20 6.64
C LEU A 113 -1.34 16.98 7.77
N TYR A 114 -0.65 17.92 8.42
CA TYR A 114 -1.19 18.70 9.55
C TYR A 114 -1.05 20.21 9.36
N PRO A 115 -1.46 20.77 8.19
CA PRO A 115 -1.26 22.19 7.89
C PRO A 115 -1.98 23.12 8.88
N ASP A 116 -3.06 22.64 9.52
CA ASP A 116 -3.94 23.45 10.35
C ASP A 116 -3.64 23.32 11.86
N VAL A 117 -2.57 22.58 12.25
CA VAL A 117 -2.28 22.29 13.66
C VAL A 117 -0.81 22.55 13.95
N SER A 118 -0.52 23.58 14.75
CA SER A 118 0.85 23.99 15.08
C SER A 118 1.49 23.18 16.21
N GLU A 119 0.69 22.62 17.13
CA GLU A 119 1.20 21.90 18.29
C GLU A 119 0.31 20.69 18.63
N PHE A 120 0.90 19.49 18.74
CA PHE A 120 0.20 18.25 19.07
C PHE A 120 1.17 17.14 19.52
N TYR A 121 0.61 16.08 20.07
CA TYR A 121 1.34 14.83 20.32
C TYR A 121 0.93 13.77 19.30
N ILE A 122 1.91 12.97 18.90
CA ILE A 122 1.72 11.82 18.01
C ILE A 122 2.49 10.63 18.56
N SER A 123 2.02 9.40 18.29
CA SER A 123 2.75 8.22 18.76
C SER A 123 4.11 8.08 18.06
N PHE A 124 5.11 7.67 18.79
CA PHE A 124 6.47 7.53 18.29
C PHE A 124 6.60 6.49 17.16
N PRO A 125 5.88 5.34 17.18
CA PRO A 125 5.85 4.43 16.04
C PRO A 125 5.30 5.06 14.75
N GLU A 126 4.26 5.90 14.85
CA GLU A 126 3.73 6.61 13.68
C GLU A 126 4.78 7.58 13.10
N VAL A 127 5.52 8.26 13.96
CA VAL A 127 6.64 9.11 13.53
C VAL A 127 7.71 8.31 12.80
N GLN A 128 8.04 7.10 13.26
CA GLN A 128 8.99 6.23 12.56
C GLN A 128 8.46 5.81 11.18
N GLY A 129 7.18 5.47 11.09
CA GLY A 129 6.51 5.16 9.83
C GLY A 129 6.51 6.35 8.86
N MET A 130 6.16 7.55 9.37
CA MET A 130 6.21 8.80 8.60
C MET A 130 7.61 9.13 8.11
N ASN A 131 8.62 8.98 8.96
CA ASN A 131 10.01 9.22 8.57
C ASN A 131 10.48 8.26 7.48
N SER A 132 10.18 6.98 7.60
CA SER A 132 10.50 5.98 6.57
C SER A 132 9.82 6.31 5.24
N SER A 133 8.53 6.62 5.27
CA SER A 133 7.74 7.00 4.09
C SER A 133 8.25 8.31 3.46
N TRP A 134 8.65 9.29 4.28
CA TRP A 134 9.21 10.55 3.81
C TRP A 134 10.51 10.36 3.05
N GLN A 135 11.42 9.52 3.56
CA GLN A 135 12.68 9.22 2.89
C GLN A 135 12.46 8.61 1.49
N TRP A 136 11.47 7.74 1.33
CA TRP A 136 11.11 7.18 0.03
C TRP A 136 10.48 8.22 -0.88
N HIS A 137 9.61 9.07 -0.34
CA HIS A 137 9.01 10.17 -1.10
C HIS A 137 10.05 11.18 -1.58
N GLU A 138 10.92 11.63 -0.69
CA GLU A 138 11.94 12.64 -1.00
C GLU A 138 12.96 12.13 -2.03
N LYS A 139 13.48 10.93 -1.81
CA LYS A 139 14.41 10.29 -2.73
C LYS A 139 13.77 9.94 -4.07
N GLY A 140 12.53 9.55 -4.06
CA GLY A 140 11.83 8.95 -5.19
C GLY A 140 12.27 7.51 -5.49
N ILE A 141 11.53 6.86 -6.35
CA ILE A 141 11.76 5.48 -6.79
C ILE A 141 11.88 5.46 -8.30
N GLU A 142 13.06 5.09 -8.78
CA GLU A 142 13.32 4.92 -10.21
C GLU A 142 12.59 3.69 -10.75
N ILE A 143 11.71 3.88 -11.71
CA ILE A 143 10.99 2.82 -12.43
C ILE A 143 11.65 2.61 -13.79
N LYS A 144 12.57 1.66 -13.87
CA LYS A 144 13.38 1.41 -15.08
C LYS A 144 12.57 1.13 -16.34
N THR A 145 11.41 0.47 -16.23
CA THR A 145 10.51 0.19 -17.37
C THR A 145 9.90 1.45 -17.96
N LEU A 146 9.85 2.53 -17.19
CA LEU A 146 9.29 3.82 -17.57
C LEU A 146 10.36 4.88 -17.84
N ASN A 147 11.59 4.65 -17.38
CA ASN A 147 12.63 5.67 -17.29
C ASN A 147 12.16 6.94 -16.54
N LEU A 148 11.40 6.73 -15.47
CA LEU A 148 10.80 7.77 -14.63
C LEU A 148 11.11 7.52 -13.17
N THR A 149 11.13 8.61 -12.39
CA THR A 149 11.13 8.55 -10.92
C THR A 149 9.74 8.94 -10.40
N ILE A 150 9.16 8.09 -9.59
CA ILE A 150 7.89 8.37 -8.89
C ILE A 150 8.17 8.77 -7.45
N HIS A 151 7.25 9.55 -6.85
CA HIS A 151 7.33 9.99 -5.46
C HIS A 151 6.08 9.52 -4.68
N PRO A 152 6.09 8.28 -4.14
CA PRO A 152 4.91 7.73 -3.46
C PRO A 152 4.45 8.63 -2.32
N TYR A 153 3.15 8.92 -2.27
CA TYR A 153 2.57 9.71 -1.19
C TYR A 153 2.46 8.91 0.11
N TYR A 154 2.29 9.58 1.25
CA TYR A 154 2.13 8.93 2.55
C TYR A 154 1.04 7.85 2.51
N GLY A 155 1.32 6.69 3.11
CA GLY A 155 0.35 5.59 3.21
C GLY A 155 -0.01 4.91 1.88
N THR A 156 0.72 5.23 0.79
CA THR A 156 0.51 4.58 -0.51
C THR A 156 1.46 3.41 -0.66
N TYR A 157 0.92 2.27 -1.09
CA TYR A 157 1.74 1.11 -1.44
C TYR A 157 2.55 1.38 -2.71
N PHE A 158 3.81 0.99 -2.69
CA PHE A 158 4.67 0.97 -3.88
C PHE A 158 5.49 -0.33 -3.90
N PRO A 159 5.74 -0.88 -5.10
CA PRO A 159 6.50 -2.12 -5.21
C PRO A 159 7.98 -1.90 -4.93
N THR A 160 8.58 -2.83 -4.18
CA THR A 160 10.04 -2.94 -4.01
C THR A 160 10.65 -3.95 -4.99
N ARG A 161 9.82 -4.72 -5.69
CA ARG A 161 10.18 -5.67 -6.75
C ARG A 161 9.43 -5.30 -8.01
N PHE A 162 10.10 -5.35 -9.14
CA PHE A 162 9.58 -4.81 -10.40
C PHE A 162 9.31 -5.88 -11.46
N ASP A 163 9.34 -7.17 -11.10
CA ASP A 163 9.22 -8.25 -12.08
C ASP A 163 7.83 -8.29 -12.73
N HIS A 164 6.78 -8.00 -11.97
CA HIS A 164 5.41 -7.86 -12.48
C HIS A 164 5.27 -6.68 -13.46
N LEU A 165 5.93 -5.54 -13.20
CA LEU A 165 5.93 -4.39 -14.09
C LEU A 165 6.61 -4.68 -15.44
N LYS A 166 7.65 -5.53 -15.43
CA LYS A 166 8.32 -5.99 -16.65
C LYS A 166 7.44 -6.88 -17.50
N LEU A 167 6.60 -7.73 -16.87
CA LEU A 167 5.63 -8.54 -17.59
C LEU A 167 4.59 -7.67 -18.28
N PHE A 168 4.07 -6.66 -17.56
CA PHE A 168 3.09 -5.73 -18.11
C PHE A 168 3.68 -4.89 -19.25
N ASP A 169 4.87 -4.32 -19.07
CA ASP A 169 5.59 -3.58 -20.12
C ASP A 169 5.82 -4.44 -21.37
N LYS A 170 6.25 -5.70 -21.18
CA LYS A 170 6.46 -6.65 -22.29
C LYS A 170 5.17 -6.92 -23.06
N TRP A 171 4.03 -7.00 -22.38
CA TRP A 171 2.73 -7.18 -23.01
C TRP A 171 2.30 -5.90 -23.72
N LEU A 172 2.37 -4.73 -23.08
CA LEU A 172 1.98 -3.44 -23.65
C LEU A 172 2.73 -3.14 -24.96
N LYS A 173 4.02 -3.42 -25.02
CA LYS A 173 4.84 -3.24 -26.24
C LYS A 173 4.42 -4.13 -27.42
N LYS A 174 3.66 -5.19 -27.15
CA LYS A 174 3.12 -6.11 -28.17
C LYS A 174 1.65 -5.92 -28.42
N TYR A 175 0.99 -5.09 -27.61
CA TYR A 175 -0.42 -4.83 -27.75
C TYR A 175 -0.67 -3.91 -28.94
N ASP A 176 -1.40 -4.42 -29.93
CA ASP A 176 -1.73 -3.78 -31.22
C ASP A 176 -3.20 -3.36 -31.33
N GLY A 177 -3.99 -3.56 -30.27
CA GLY A 177 -5.40 -3.14 -30.21
C GLY A 177 -5.57 -1.62 -29.99
N PRO A 178 -6.84 -1.13 -29.99
CA PRO A 178 -7.15 0.26 -29.73
C PRO A 178 -6.62 0.76 -28.40
N LYS A 179 -6.22 2.04 -28.34
CA LYS A 179 -5.62 2.68 -27.17
C LYS A 179 -6.34 3.98 -26.79
N ASP A 180 -7.63 4.08 -27.09
CA ASP A 180 -8.42 5.28 -26.78
C ASP A 180 -8.62 5.42 -25.28
N ASN A 181 -9.04 4.33 -24.62
CA ASN A 181 -9.40 4.36 -23.21
C ASN A 181 -8.88 3.12 -22.46
N ALA A 182 -8.30 3.33 -21.30
CA ALA A 182 -7.98 2.25 -20.34
C ALA A 182 -8.47 2.62 -18.94
N ILE A 183 -8.62 1.61 -18.06
CA ILE A 183 -8.85 1.82 -16.64
C ILE A 183 -7.85 0.99 -15.83
N ASP A 184 -7.24 1.64 -14.84
CA ASP A 184 -6.33 1.05 -13.85
C ASP A 184 -7.07 0.98 -12.50
N ILE A 185 -7.41 -0.23 -12.08
CA ILE A 185 -8.13 -0.49 -10.82
C ILE A 185 -7.10 -0.67 -9.70
N GLY A 186 -7.26 0.10 -8.60
CA GLY A 186 -6.28 0.10 -7.52
C GLY A 186 -4.97 0.75 -7.96
N VAL A 187 -5.03 2.03 -8.31
CA VAL A 187 -3.91 2.77 -8.92
C VAL A 187 -2.63 2.78 -8.10
N GLY A 188 -2.74 2.69 -6.76
CA GLY A 188 -1.58 2.71 -5.86
C GLY A 188 -0.65 3.90 -6.13
N SER A 189 0.60 3.62 -6.49
CA SER A 189 1.59 4.63 -6.84
C SER A 189 1.57 5.09 -8.31
N GLY A 190 0.59 4.68 -9.10
CA GLY A 190 0.36 5.16 -10.49
C GLY A 190 1.19 4.47 -11.56
N ILE A 191 2.02 3.48 -11.23
CA ILE A 191 2.99 2.92 -12.18
C ILE A 191 2.32 2.29 -13.39
N LEU A 192 1.25 1.51 -13.22
CA LEU A 192 0.56 0.87 -14.33
C LEU A 192 -0.14 1.91 -15.21
N THR A 193 -0.75 2.91 -14.60
CA THR A 193 -1.31 4.09 -15.30
C THR A 193 -0.25 4.77 -16.17
N TYR A 194 0.96 5.01 -15.65
CA TYR A 194 2.03 5.64 -16.42
C TYR A 194 2.56 4.72 -17.53
N GLN A 195 2.60 3.40 -17.31
CA GLN A 195 2.95 2.45 -18.36
C GLN A 195 1.93 2.47 -19.52
N LEU A 196 0.63 2.55 -19.23
CA LEU A 196 -0.41 2.70 -20.24
C LEU A 196 -0.20 3.98 -21.07
N ILE A 197 0.00 5.12 -20.41
CA ILE A 197 0.19 6.42 -21.08
C ILE A 197 1.42 6.42 -21.99
N GLN A 198 2.56 5.91 -21.52
CA GLN A 198 3.79 5.83 -22.31
C GLN A 198 3.68 4.87 -23.49
N ASN A 199 2.80 3.89 -23.41
CA ASN A 199 2.52 2.97 -24.53
C ASN A 199 1.38 3.46 -25.45
N GLY A 200 0.98 4.73 -25.33
CA GLY A 200 0.13 5.43 -26.30
C GLY A 200 -1.34 5.47 -25.97
N PHE A 201 -1.77 5.06 -24.75
CA PHE A 201 -3.17 5.27 -24.36
C PHE A 201 -3.47 6.76 -24.21
N GLU A 202 -4.59 7.18 -24.80
CA GLU A 202 -5.01 8.58 -24.83
C GLU A 202 -5.63 9.00 -23.49
N ASN A 203 -6.53 8.16 -22.96
CA ASN A 203 -7.25 8.42 -21.72
C ASN A 203 -7.10 7.22 -20.78
N VAL A 204 -6.58 7.46 -19.57
CA VAL A 204 -6.49 6.45 -18.54
C VAL A 204 -7.31 6.89 -17.34
N TYR A 205 -8.33 6.11 -17.03
CA TYR A 205 -9.11 6.23 -15.80
C TYR A 205 -8.40 5.42 -14.72
N ALA A 206 -8.29 5.98 -13.51
CA ALA A 206 -7.62 5.30 -12.44
C ALA A 206 -8.41 5.44 -11.14
N THR A 207 -8.62 4.32 -10.46
CA THR A 207 -9.43 4.26 -9.24
C THR A 207 -8.62 3.69 -8.07
N ASP A 208 -8.94 4.11 -6.86
CA ASP A 208 -8.40 3.52 -5.63
C ASP A 208 -9.32 3.82 -4.45
N THR A 209 -9.40 2.90 -3.51
CA THR A 209 -10.06 3.11 -2.21
C THR A 209 -9.20 3.91 -1.24
N ASN A 210 -7.89 4.03 -1.50
CA ASN A 210 -6.94 4.79 -0.70
C ASN A 210 -6.87 6.24 -1.20
N LYS A 211 -7.39 7.18 -0.42
CA LYS A 211 -7.34 8.62 -0.74
C LYS A 211 -5.91 9.10 -0.99
N ASN A 212 -4.96 8.59 -0.23
CA ASN A 212 -3.55 8.97 -0.34
C ASN A 212 -2.91 8.51 -1.66
N ALA A 213 -3.35 7.38 -2.20
CA ALA A 213 -2.96 6.95 -3.54
C ALA A 213 -3.46 7.93 -4.61
N ILE A 214 -4.74 8.32 -4.54
CA ILE A 214 -5.33 9.31 -5.45
C ILE A 214 -4.61 10.66 -5.37
N ILE A 215 -4.34 11.16 -4.16
CA ILE A 215 -3.60 12.42 -3.95
C ILE A 215 -2.17 12.30 -4.49
N GLY A 216 -1.51 11.18 -4.25
CA GLY A 216 -0.15 10.92 -4.70
C GLY A 216 -0.05 10.93 -6.23
N VAL A 217 -0.92 10.17 -6.90
CA VAL A 217 -0.95 10.11 -8.37
C VAL A 217 -1.34 11.46 -8.98
N TYR A 218 -2.27 12.20 -8.35
CA TYR A 218 -2.60 13.56 -8.79
C TYR A 218 -1.38 14.49 -8.78
N LYS A 219 -0.59 14.48 -7.70
CA LYS A 219 0.63 15.31 -7.59
C LYS A 219 1.70 14.85 -8.57
N ASP A 220 1.94 13.56 -8.65
CA ASP A 220 3.03 12.99 -9.47
C ASP A 220 2.71 13.11 -10.97
N SER A 221 1.45 12.93 -11.38
CA SER A 221 1.02 13.11 -12.77
C SER A 221 1.25 14.55 -13.30
N ARG A 222 1.07 15.55 -12.43
CA ARG A 222 1.36 16.96 -12.77
C ARG A 222 2.87 17.20 -12.93
N ARG A 223 3.68 16.62 -12.06
CA ARG A 223 5.15 16.68 -12.16
C ARG A 223 5.66 15.99 -13.42
N LEU A 224 5.01 14.93 -13.86
CA LEU A 224 5.36 14.12 -15.04
C LEU A 224 4.69 14.59 -16.34
N ASP A 225 3.87 15.64 -16.28
CA ASP A 225 3.05 16.16 -17.40
C ASP A 225 2.05 15.16 -18.00
N PHE A 226 1.52 14.26 -17.15
CA PHE A 226 0.52 13.25 -17.54
C PHE A 226 -0.91 13.63 -17.15
N GLN A 227 -1.12 14.73 -16.44
CA GLN A 227 -2.41 15.12 -15.83
C GLN A 227 -3.56 15.24 -16.85
N LYS A 228 -3.27 15.56 -18.12
CA LYS A 228 -4.28 15.68 -19.17
C LYS A 228 -4.82 14.35 -19.67
N LYS A 229 -4.09 13.26 -19.41
CA LYS A 229 -4.41 11.90 -19.85
C LYS A 229 -5.01 11.04 -18.74
N ILE A 230 -5.07 11.54 -17.50
CA ILE A 230 -5.50 10.77 -16.35
C ILE A 230 -6.77 11.36 -15.73
N THR A 231 -7.76 10.51 -15.53
CA THR A 231 -8.94 10.81 -14.70
C THR A 231 -8.89 9.95 -13.44
N LEU A 232 -8.83 10.60 -12.27
CA LEU A 232 -8.72 9.93 -10.97
C LEU A 232 -10.06 9.91 -10.24
N ASN A 233 -10.42 8.77 -9.69
CA ASN A 233 -11.60 8.60 -8.85
C ASN A 233 -11.25 7.86 -7.55
N HIS A 234 -11.69 8.42 -6.42
CA HIS A 234 -11.66 7.74 -5.13
C HIS A 234 -12.91 6.90 -4.97
N CYS A 235 -12.82 5.60 -5.25
CA CYS A 235 -13.94 4.66 -5.17
C CYS A 235 -13.45 3.22 -5.04
N ASP A 236 -14.36 2.31 -4.75
CA ASP A 236 -14.13 0.87 -4.82
C ASP A 236 -14.37 0.40 -6.26
N LEU A 237 -13.46 -0.45 -6.76
CA LEU A 237 -13.45 -1.00 -8.11
C LEU A 237 -13.71 0.08 -9.17
N PHE A 238 -14.82 -0.01 -9.88
CA PHE A 238 -15.17 0.90 -10.98
C PHE A 238 -15.99 2.12 -10.50
N GLY A 239 -16.59 2.07 -9.31
CA GLY A 239 -17.46 3.15 -8.81
C GLY A 239 -18.55 3.52 -9.79
N ASP A 240 -18.72 4.83 -10.04
CA ASP A 240 -19.72 5.38 -10.98
C ASP A 240 -19.19 5.44 -12.43
N PHE A 241 -18.27 4.56 -12.82
CA PHE A 241 -17.75 4.51 -14.19
C PHE A 241 -18.84 4.14 -15.18
N ASP A 242 -18.95 4.86 -16.31
CA ASP A 242 -20.12 4.81 -17.19
C ASP A 242 -19.82 4.43 -18.65
N ARG A 243 -18.57 4.08 -18.97
CA ARG A 243 -18.17 3.80 -20.34
C ARG A 243 -17.41 2.50 -20.49
N LYS A 244 -17.27 2.04 -21.74
CA LYS A 244 -16.45 0.86 -22.06
C LYS A 244 -15.05 1.28 -22.46
N VAL A 245 -14.05 0.47 -22.07
CA VAL A 245 -12.63 0.70 -22.33
C VAL A 245 -12.01 -0.42 -23.16
N ASP A 246 -10.88 -0.11 -23.79
CA ASP A 246 -10.10 -1.05 -24.57
C ASP A 246 -9.28 -2.00 -23.68
N VAL A 247 -8.79 -1.47 -22.54
CA VAL A 247 -8.01 -2.24 -21.58
C VAL A 247 -8.46 -1.93 -20.15
N ILE A 248 -8.70 -2.99 -19.40
CA ILE A 248 -8.81 -2.95 -17.94
C ILE A 248 -7.55 -3.59 -17.39
N VAL A 249 -6.81 -2.89 -16.52
CA VAL A 249 -5.69 -3.47 -15.78
C VAL A 249 -5.99 -3.45 -14.29
N PHE A 250 -5.60 -4.53 -13.61
CA PHE A 250 -5.72 -4.65 -12.16
C PHE A 250 -4.56 -5.45 -11.57
N ASN A 251 -3.87 -4.86 -10.63
CA ASN A 251 -2.90 -5.54 -9.76
C ASN A 251 -3.51 -5.65 -8.36
N PRO A 252 -4.40 -6.62 -8.12
CA PRO A 252 -5.08 -6.76 -6.84
C PRO A 252 -4.13 -7.13 -5.71
N PRO A 253 -4.56 -7.06 -4.44
CA PRO A 253 -3.90 -7.75 -3.35
C PRO A 253 -3.77 -9.24 -3.66
N TRP A 254 -2.65 -9.88 -3.25
CA TRP A 254 -2.35 -11.26 -3.66
C TRP A 254 -2.74 -12.32 -2.63
N LEU A 255 -3.03 -11.92 -1.39
CA LEU A 255 -3.32 -12.85 -0.29
C LEU A 255 -4.78 -12.73 0.14
N LEU A 256 -5.43 -13.88 0.36
CA LEU A 256 -6.78 -13.90 0.91
C LEU A 256 -6.74 -13.52 2.40
N ALA A 257 -7.59 -12.59 2.80
CA ALA A 257 -7.75 -12.23 4.20
C ALA A 257 -8.39 -13.38 4.99
N LYS A 258 -7.72 -13.82 6.05
CA LYS A 258 -8.23 -14.83 6.98
C LYS A 258 -9.03 -14.22 8.15
N HIS A 259 -8.95 -12.90 8.32
CA HIS A 259 -9.58 -12.12 9.40
C HIS A 259 -9.96 -10.74 8.86
N ASN A 260 -10.73 -9.97 9.63
CA ASN A 260 -11.03 -8.58 9.30
C ASN A 260 -9.74 -7.80 9.10
N LEU A 261 -9.65 -7.11 7.97
CA LEU A 261 -8.49 -6.32 7.61
C LEU A 261 -8.43 -5.06 8.49
N GLU A 262 -7.26 -4.78 9.03
CA GLU A 262 -6.97 -3.47 9.58
C GLU A 262 -6.74 -2.48 8.43
N GLU A 263 -6.95 -1.19 8.66
CA GLU A 263 -6.76 -0.16 7.65
C GLU A 263 -5.28 -0.01 7.26
N GLY A 264 -5.02 0.49 6.06
CA GLY A 264 -3.67 0.82 5.58
C GLY A 264 -3.04 -0.26 4.71
N ILE A 265 -1.76 -0.58 4.96
CA ILE A 265 -0.94 -1.48 4.14
C ILE A 265 -1.53 -2.90 4.02
N ASP A 266 -2.28 -3.36 5.03
CA ASP A 266 -2.90 -4.68 4.99
C ASP A 266 -3.90 -4.80 3.83
N LYS A 267 -4.67 -3.76 3.54
CA LYS A 267 -5.60 -3.73 2.38
C LYS A 267 -4.89 -3.79 1.03
N ALA A 268 -3.63 -3.38 0.95
CA ALA A 268 -2.83 -3.51 -0.27
C ALA A 268 -2.24 -4.91 -0.47
N MET A 269 -2.23 -5.76 0.57
CA MET A 269 -1.66 -7.11 0.54
C MET A 269 -2.72 -8.21 0.58
N TYR A 270 -3.85 -7.97 1.26
CA TYR A 270 -4.89 -8.95 1.49
C TYR A 270 -6.21 -8.50 0.86
N TYR A 271 -6.93 -9.45 0.26
CA TYR A 271 -8.25 -9.23 -0.34
C TYR A 271 -9.34 -10.00 0.41
N GLU A 272 -10.54 -9.45 0.40
CA GLU A 272 -11.76 -10.11 0.90
C GLU A 272 -12.33 -11.08 -0.13
N LYS A 273 -13.06 -12.11 0.31
CA LYS A 273 -13.56 -13.19 -0.56
C LYS A 273 -14.43 -12.72 -1.74
N ASP A 274 -15.12 -11.61 -1.59
CA ASP A 274 -16.05 -11.06 -2.58
C ASP A 274 -15.36 -10.16 -3.63
N LEU A 275 -14.10 -9.77 -3.42
CA LEU A 275 -13.38 -8.86 -4.32
C LEU A 275 -13.39 -9.36 -5.77
N PHE A 276 -12.92 -10.57 -6.02
CA PHE A 276 -12.82 -11.09 -7.38
C PHE A 276 -14.17 -11.36 -8.05
N PRO A 277 -15.17 -11.96 -7.37
CA PRO A 277 -16.52 -12.08 -7.94
C PRO A 277 -17.09 -10.75 -8.41
N ARG A 278 -17.05 -9.70 -7.58
CA ARG A 278 -17.52 -8.34 -7.93
C ARG A 278 -16.70 -7.75 -9.07
N PHE A 279 -15.38 -7.82 -8.97
CA PHE A 279 -14.49 -7.30 -9.99
C PHE A 279 -14.76 -7.90 -11.38
N PHE A 280 -14.86 -9.23 -11.50
CA PHE A 280 -15.09 -9.87 -12.80
C PHE A 280 -16.47 -9.58 -13.38
N GLU A 281 -17.48 -9.42 -12.53
CA GLU A 281 -18.82 -9.01 -12.95
C GLU A 281 -18.81 -7.61 -13.56
N GLU A 282 -18.22 -6.64 -12.87
CA GLU A 282 -18.09 -5.27 -13.34
C GLU A 282 -17.16 -5.15 -14.55
N ALA A 283 -16.01 -5.85 -14.54
CA ALA A 283 -15.09 -5.86 -15.67
C ALA A 283 -15.75 -6.32 -16.97
N LYS A 284 -16.65 -7.32 -16.90
CA LYS A 284 -17.43 -7.76 -18.07
C LYS A 284 -18.31 -6.64 -18.64
N LYS A 285 -18.88 -5.81 -17.78
CA LYS A 285 -19.76 -4.71 -18.16
C LYS A 285 -19.00 -3.58 -18.86
N TYR A 286 -17.81 -3.24 -18.34
CA TYR A 286 -17.04 -2.08 -18.78
C TYR A 286 -15.96 -2.37 -19.83
N LEU A 287 -15.70 -3.62 -20.14
CA LEU A 287 -14.77 -3.99 -21.21
C LEU A 287 -15.47 -3.91 -22.58
N LYS A 288 -14.83 -3.29 -23.60
CA LYS A 288 -15.27 -3.36 -24.98
C LYS A 288 -15.22 -4.83 -25.47
N GLU A 289 -15.96 -5.15 -26.54
CA GLU A 289 -16.12 -6.52 -27.05
C GLU A 289 -14.77 -7.17 -27.39
N ASP A 290 -13.88 -6.43 -28.06
CA ASP A 290 -12.51 -6.86 -28.39
C ASP A 290 -11.46 -6.42 -27.37
N GLY A 291 -11.92 -5.82 -26.25
CA GLY A 291 -11.07 -5.32 -25.17
C GLY A 291 -10.29 -6.42 -24.45
N LYS A 292 -9.28 -6.03 -23.68
CA LYS A 292 -8.43 -6.91 -22.90
C LYS A 292 -8.52 -6.60 -21.40
N LEU A 293 -8.81 -7.64 -20.62
CA LEU A 293 -8.73 -7.60 -19.18
C LEU A 293 -7.37 -8.15 -18.76
N VAL A 294 -6.53 -7.32 -18.14
CA VAL A 294 -5.17 -7.65 -17.76
C VAL A 294 -5.07 -7.70 -16.23
N LEU A 295 -4.75 -8.87 -15.72
CA LEU A 295 -4.56 -9.10 -14.29
C LEU A 295 -3.11 -9.41 -13.99
N ILE A 296 -2.55 -8.70 -13.00
CA ILE A 296 -1.22 -8.98 -12.47
C ILE A 296 -1.42 -9.71 -11.14
N PHE A 297 -0.89 -10.90 -11.01
CA PHE A 297 -1.09 -11.73 -9.83
C PHE A 297 0.18 -12.47 -9.43
N SER A 298 0.12 -13.27 -8.39
CA SER A 298 1.21 -14.13 -7.92
C SER A 298 0.67 -15.44 -7.40
N ASN A 299 1.46 -16.51 -7.51
CA ASN A 299 1.19 -17.78 -6.86
C ASN A 299 1.50 -17.76 -5.35
N LEU A 300 1.82 -16.60 -4.78
CA LEU A 300 2.22 -16.46 -3.37
C LEU A 300 1.18 -17.05 -2.40
N ALA A 301 -0.11 -16.90 -2.70
CA ALA A 301 -1.18 -17.46 -1.86
C ALA A 301 -1.10 -18.99 -1.78
N GLN A 302 -0.82 -19.65 -2.91
CA GLN A 302 -0.70 -21.10 -3.00
C GLN A 302 0.60 -21.59 -2.33
N GLU A 303 1.70 -20.82 -2.41
CA GLU A 303 2.96 -21.12 -1.73
C GLU A 303 2.85 -21.00 -0.20
N VAL A 304 2.01 -20.09 0.28
CA VAL A 304 1.77 -19.90 1.73
C VAL A 304 0.71 -20.88 2.27
N ASP A 305 -0.26 -21.23 1.44
CA ASP A 305 -1.38 -22.10 1.80
C ASP A 305 -1.82 -22.93 0.59
N ASN A 306 -1.39 -24.17 0.54
CA ASN A 306 -1.70 -25.13 -0.54
C ASN A 306 -3.20 -25.34 -0.82
N GLN A 307 -4.08 -24.94 0.09
CA GLN A 307 -5.53 -25.03 -0.07
C GLN A 307 -6.14 -23.77 -0.71
N SER A 308 -5.34 -22.71 -0.90
CA SER A 308 -5.82 -21.48 -1.51
C SER A 308 -6.12 -21.69 -3.00
N THR A 309 -7.35 -21.40 -3.42
CA THR A 309 -7.73 -21.41 -4.83
C THR A 309 -7.19 -20.17 -5.54
N HIS A 310 -6.84 -20.32 -6.82
CA HIS A 310 -6.39 -19.21 -7.63
C HIS A 310 -7.62 -18.49 -8.24
N PRO A 311 -7.92 -17.25 -7.86
CA PRO A 311 -9.20 -16.61 -8.20
C PRO A 311 -9.44 -16.44 -9.71
N ILE A 312 -8.38 -16.23 -10.49
CA ILE A 312 -8.48 -16.11 -11.94
C ILE A 312 -8.79 -17.46 -12.59
N ILE A 313 -8.17 -18.54 -12.10
CA ILE A 313 -8.46 -19.90 -12.60
C ILE A 313 -9.89 -20.29 -12.25
N GLU A 314 -10.33 -19.96 -11.04
CA GLU A 314 -11.71 -20.20 -10.59
C GLU A 314 -12.74 -19.49 -11.48
N GLU A 315 -12.52 -18.21 -11.82
CA GLU A 315 -13.35 -17.47 -12.75
C GLU A 315 -13.46 -18.15 -14.12
N LEU A 316 -12.33 -18.55 -14.68
CA LEU A 316 -12.28 -19.18 -16.00
C LEU A 316 -12.97 -20.55 -16.04
N GLN A 317 -12.96 -21.28 -14.93
CA GLN A 317 -13.58 -22.62 -14.85
C GLN A 317 -15.08 -22.56 -14.53
N LYS A 318 -15.48 -21.69 -13.59
CA LYS A 318 -16.85 -21.70 -13.05
C LYS A 318 -17.81 -20.76 -13.75
N ASN A 319 -17.36 -19.52 -14.04
CA ASN A 319 -18.28 -18.47 -14.47
C ASN A 319 -18.32 -18.26 -15.99
N ASN A 320 -17.32 -18.68 -16.70
CA ASN A 320 -17.27 -18.64 -18.17
C ASN A 320 -17.51 -17.24 -18.79
N ARG A 321 -17.29 -16.16 -18.04
CA ARG A 321 -17.45 -14.79 -18.52
C ARG A 321 -16.35 -14.39 -19.50
N PHE A 322 -15.14 -14.89 -19.22
CA PHE A 322 -13.93 -14.61 -19.98
C PHE A 322 -13.28 -15.90 -20.50
N ARG A 323 -12.45 -15.75 -21.52
CA ARG A 323 -11.50 -16.78 -21.99
C ARG A 323 -10.08 -16.29 -21.78
N LYS A 324 -9.16 -17.21 -21.53
CA LYS A 324 -7.74 -16.90 -21.48
C LYS A 324 -7.22 -16.62 -22.89
N ASP A 325 -6.63 -15.44 -23.06
CA ASP A 325 -5.99 -15.02 -24.31
C ASP A 325 -4.47 -15.21 -24.23
N LEU A 326 -3.85 -14.79 -23.11
CA LEU A 326 -2.44 -14.96 -22.85
C LEU A 326 -2.17 -15.19 -21.35
N HIS A 327 -1.14 -15.95 -21.04
CA HIS A 327 -0.62 -16.10 -19.68
C HIS A 327 0.90 -16.08 -19.69
N LEU A 328 1.51 -15.11 -19.04
CA LEU A 328 2.94 -14.98 -18.85
C LEU A 328 3.31 -15.20 -17.39
N ARG A 329 4.44 -15.83 -17.16
CA ARG A 329 4.99 -16.07 -15.83
C ARG A 329 6.45 -15.62 -15.76
N ARG A 330 6.85 -15.17 -14.58
CA ARG A 330 8.24 -14.83 -14.30
C ARG A 330 8.57 -15.18 -12.85
N GLU A 331 9.70 -15.83 -12.66
CA GLU A 331 10.25 -16.08 -11.33
C GLU A 331 10.64 -14.76 -10.66
N VAL A 332 10.29 -14.63 -9.39
CA VAL A 332 10.69 -13.49 -8.57
C VAL A 332 12.11 -13.74 -8.08
N ARG A 333 13.02 -12.83 -8.33
CA ARG A 333 14.39 -12.95 -7.82
C ARG A 333 14.36 -13.00 -6.30
N ALA A 334 15.14 -13.92 -5.72
CA ALA A 334 15.29 -14.04 -4.28
C ALA A 334 15.60 -12.68 -3.67
N SER A 335 14.91 -12.37 -2.58
CA SER A 335 15.17 -11.16 -1.81
C SER A 335 16.53 -11.28 -1.12
N SER A 336 17.16 -10.15 -0.80
CA SER A 336 18.38 -10.16 0.00
C SER A 336 18.14 -10.90 1.33
N ARG A 337 19.18 -11.52 1.92
CA ARG A 337 19.13 -12.24 3.21
C ARG A 337 18.50 -11.48 4.39
N ARG A 338 18.22 -10.18 4.22
CA ARG A 338 17.56 -9.33 5.22
C ARG A 338 16.02 -9.39 5.19
N THR A 339 15.42 -10.06 4.22
CA THR A 339 13.95 -10.17 4.14
C THR A 339 13.50 -11.34 5.00
N GLN A 340 12.73 -11.08 6.05
CA GLN A 340 12.05 -12.12 6.83
C GLN A 340 11.24 -13.01 5.89
N ARG A 341 11.40 -14.35 5.98
CA ARG A 341 10.80 -15.37 5.11
C ARG A 341 11.43 -15.52 3.72
N ALA A 342 12.74 -15.28 3.56
CA ALA A 342 13.43 -15.53 2.29
C ALA A 342 13.21 -16.96 1.78
N ASP A 343 13.29 -17.94 2.66
CA ASP A 343 13.23 -19.37 2.31
C ASP A 343 11.85 -19.85 1.81
N SER A 344 10.76 -19.18 2.22
CA SER A 344 9.39 -19.52 1.78
C SER A 344 8.95 -18.85 0.46
N ARG A 345 9.85 -18.14 -0.22
CA ARG A 345 9.56 -17.38 -1.45
C ARG A 345 10.45 -17.76 -2.63
N GLU A 346 11.22 -18.85 -2.52
CA GLU A 346 12.11 -19.29 -3.62
C GLU A 346 11.33 -19.71 -4.87
N THR A 347 10.10 -20.18 -4.70
CA THR A 347 9.20 -20.64 -5.76
C THR A 347 8.17 -19.60 -6.20
N GLU A 348 8.21 -18.41 -5.61
CA GLU A 348 7.28 -17.32 -5.94
C GLU A 348 7.42 -16.89 -7.41
N LYS A 349 6.29 -16.90 -8.12
CA LYS A 349 6.17 -16.42 -9.48
C LYS A 349 5.14 -15.31 -9.58
N VAL A 350 5.50 -14.26 -10.30
CA VAL A 350 4.52 -13.27 -10.74
C VAL A 350 3.94 -13.67 -12.07
N GLU A 351 2.66 -13.40 -12.25
CA GLU A 351 1.87 -13.80 -13.38
C GLU A 351 1.19 -12.59 -14.02
N LEU A 352 1.12 -12.58 -15.33
CA LEU A 352 0.27 -11.68 -16.09
C LEU A 352 -0.75 -12.53 -16.85
N TRP A 353 -2.01 -12.31 -16.56
CA TRP A 353 -3.14 -12.93 -17.24
C TRP A 353 -3.81 -11.90 -18.15
N VAL A 354 -3.93 -12.22 -19.42
CA VAL A 354 -4.73 -11.44 -20.38
C VAL A 354 -5.96 -12.25 -20.72
N LEU A 355 -7.11 -11.68 -20.43
CA LEU A 355 -8.41 -12.28 -20.68
C LEU A 355 -9.17 -11.45 -21.71
N ALA A 356 -10.04 -12.10 -22.46
CA ALA A 356 -10.97 -11.46 -23.39
C ALA A 356 -12.38 -12.01 -23.16
N HIS A 357 -13.40 -11.30 -23.64
CA HIS A 357 -14.77 -11.82 -23.59
C HIS A 357 -14.86 -13.21 -24.19
N LYS A 358 -15.61 -14.07 -23.57
CA LYS A 358 -16.01 -15.33 -24.20
C LYS A 358 -17.10 -15.04 -25.20
N LYS A 359 -16.82 -15.26 -26.50
CA LYS A 359 -17.86 -15.13 -27.54
C LYS A 359 -18.94 -16.17 -27.25
N VAL A 360 -20.16 -15.72 -27.08
CA VAL A 360 -21.32 -16.62 -27.08
C VAL A 360 -21.48 -17.10 -28.51
N LYS A 361 -21.40 -18.43 -28.70
CA LYS A 361 -21.66 -19.04 -29.99
C LYS A 361 -23.16 -18.96 -30.33
#